data_47ff6fb3c4414972cb0d31b24f5b019e
#
_entry.id   47ff6fb3c4414972cb0d31b24f5b019e
#
_cell.length_a   1.000
_cell.length_b   1.000
_cell.length_c   1.000
_cell.angle_alpha   90.00
_cell.angle_beta   90.00
_cell.angle_gamma   90.00
#
_symmetry.space_group_name_H-M   'P 1'
#
loop_
_entity.id
_entity.type
_entity.pdbx_description
1 polymer ?
#
loop_
_entity_poly.entity_id
_entity_poly.type
_entity_poly.pdbx_seq_one_letter_code
_entity_poly.pdbx_strand_id
1 'polypeptide(L)'
;MAGTMSITGEKGRPPVRIGLPAGDLAGGIFASLAILAEVFGRRKHGRGSWIDISLHDTLVSLLGYVGQLYFTTGEVPGPVGSGHHHIAPYRAFKAKDGYFVIAAFTQNFWLKFVKAMDMSQLASDARFSDITKRKHNKLALYEIIDPAFETKTVSEWISIFQRGDVPVAEVLSVGEALESDQSVARNVVFDYVHPTLGAMKGVSCPFLCNGKPWRSNRPPPVLGEHTSEILDF
;
A
#
# COMPACT_ATOMS: atom_id res chain seq x y z
N MET A 1 6.14 -19.16 0.66
CA MET A 1 7.24 -19.58 -0.20
C MET A 1 8.03 -18.37 -0.75
N ALA A 2 7.38 -17.33 -1.25
CA ALA A 2 8.04 -16.19 -1.90
C ALA A 2 8.64 -15.11 -0.96
N GLY A 3 8.87 -15.41 0.32
CA GLY A 3 9.51 -14.51 1.27
C GLY A 3 8.60 -13.45 1.92
N THR A 4 7.41 -13.19 1.38
CA THR A 4 6.52 -12.10 1.86
C THR A 4 6.08 -12.26 3.32
N MET A 5 5.82 -13.49 3.78
CA MET A 5 5.44 -13.74 5.18
C MET A 5 6.58 -13.50 6.17
N SER A 6 7.84 -13.66 5.76
CA SER A 6 9.00 -13.44 6.65
C SER A 6 9.23 -11.97 6.98
N ILE A 7 8.69 -11.06 6.16
CA ILE A 7 8.79 -9.60 6.34
C ILE A 7 7.47 -8.95 6.79
N THR A 8 6.41 -9.74 6.95
CA THR A 8 5.08 -9.26 7.35
C THR A 8 4.79 -9.63 8.80
N GLY A 9 4.33 -8.66 9.59
CA GLY A 9 3.99 -8.84 11.00
C GLY A 9 4.95 -8.15 11.95
N GLU A 10 4.86 -8.49 13.24
CA GLU A 10 5.65 -7.89 14.31
C GLU A 10 6.89 -8.74 14.62
N LYS A 11 7.98 -8.08 14.99
CA LYS A 11 9.24 -8.77 15.37
C LYS A 11 9.01 -9.72 16.54
N GLY A 12 9.49 -10.96 16.40
CA GLY A 12 9.35 -11.99 17.45
C GLY A 12 7.96 -12.62 17.56
N ARG A 13 7.04 -12.30 16.65
CA ARG A 13 5.73 -12.96 16.53
C ARG A 13 5.73 -13.97 15.38
N PRO A 14 4.78 -14.93 15.38
CA PRO A 14 4.64 -15.86 14.25
C PRO A 14 4.46 -15.13 12.92
N PRO A 15 4.95 -15.70 11.80
CA PRO A 15 4.72 -15.13 10.48
C PRO A 15 3.23 -14.97 10.17
N VAL A 16 2.86 -13.86 9.56
CA VAL A 16 1.47 -13.58 9.17
C VAL A 16 1.37 -13.38 7.66
N ARG A 17 0.19 -13.71 7.11
CA ARG A 17 -0.12 -13.50 5.71
C ARG A 17 -0.42 -12.00 5.46
N ILE A 18 -0.06 -11.50 4.30
CA ILE A 18 -0.57 -10.21 3.81
C ILE A 18 -2.10 -10.27 3.76
N GLY A 19 -2.79 -9.24 4.21
CA GLY A 19 -4.25 -9.19 4.29
C GLY A 19 -4.97 -9.34 2.93
N LEU A 20 -4.28 -8.99 1.84
CA LEU A 20 -4.79 -9.12 0.47
C LEU A 20 -4.22 -10.37 -0.21
N PRO A 21 -4.90 -10.96 -1.22
CA PRO A 21 -4.36 -12.01 -2.09
C PRO A 21 -3.36 -11.40 -3.10
N ALA A 22 -2.23 -10.88 -2.59
CA ALA A 22 -1.29 -10.07 -3.36
C ALA A 22 -0.70 -10.82 -4.57
N GLY A 23 -0.46 -12.14 -4.44
CA GLY A 23 0.04 -12.97 -5.54
C GLY A 23 -0.96 -13.04 -6.70
N ASP A 24 -2.23 -13.30 -6.39
CA ASP A 24 -3.29 -13.44 -7.39
C ASP A 24 -3.56 -12.10 -8.08
N LEU A 25 -3.70 -11.03 -7.30
CA LEU A 25 -3.96 -9.68 -7.83
C LEU A 25 -2.80 -9.19 -8.70
N ALA A 26 -1.58 -9.29 -8.21
CA ALA A 26 -0.40 -8.85 -8.97
C ALA A 26 -0.13 -9.77 -10.17
N GLY A 27 -0.32 -11.08 -10.03
CA GLY A 27 -0.22 -12.03 -11.13
C GLY A 27 -1.17 -11.68 -12.28
N GLY A 28 -2.41 -11.34 -11.98
CA GLY A 28 -3.39 -10.87 -12.97
C GLY A 28 -2.97 -9.55 -13.63
N ILE A 29 -2.41 -8.60 -12.87
CA ILE A 29 -1.88 -7.34 -13.41
C ILE A 29 -0.70 -7.60 -14.34
N PHE A 30 0.29 -8.41 -13.92
CA PHE A 30 1.44 -8.74 -14.75
C PHE A 30 1.03 -9.53 -16.00
N ALA A 31 0.07 -10.46 -15.90
CA ALA A 31 -0.47 -11.16 -17.06
C ALA A 31 -1.10 -10.19 -18.07
N SER A 32 -1.92 -9.26 -17.60
CA SER A 32 -2.55 -8.24 -18.45
C SER A 32 -1.51 -7.36 -19.14
N LEU A 33 -0.46 -6.94 -18.42
CA LEU A 33 0.64 -6.15 -18.97
C LEU A 33 1.43 -6.91 -20.02
N ALA A 34 1.76 -8.18 -19.76
CA ALA A 34 2.49 -9.04 -20.71
C ALA A 34 1.67 -9.29 -21.97
N ILE A 35 0.36 -9.59 -21.85
CA ILE A 35 -0.54 -9.75 -23.00
C ILE A 35 -0.59 -8.48 -23.84
N LEU A 36 -0.76 -7.31 -23.22
CA LEU A 36 -0.80 -6.05 -23.96
C LEU A 36 0.53 -5.76 -24.67
N ALA A 37 1.67 -6.02 -24.01
CA ALA A 37 2.99 -5.87 -24.62
C ALA A 37 3.15 -6.78 -25.84
N GLU A 38 2.74 -8.05 -25.75
CA GLU A 38 2.82 -9.00 -26.86
C GLU A 38 1.84 -8.71 -28.00
N VAL A 39 0.62 -8.28 -27.69
CA VAL A 39 -0.34 -7.81 -28.71
C VAL A 39 0.22 -6.62 -29.49
N PHE A 40 0.89 -5.69 -28.80
CA PHE A 40 1.55 -4.56 -29.46
C PHE A 40 2.80 -5.02 -30.26
N GLY A 41 3.63 -5.89 -29.68
CA GLY A 41 4.81 -6.47 -30.31
C GLY A 41 4.47 -7.26 -31.57
N ARG A 42 3.38 -8.07 -31.53
CA ARG A 42 2.90 -8.85 -32.69
C ARG A 42 2.64 -7.99 -33.93
N ARG A 43 2.14 -6.77 -33.77
CA ARG A 43 1.94 -5.83 -34.90
C ARG A 43 3.25 -5.50 -35.62
N LYS A 44 4.38 -5.52 -34.88
CA LYS A 44 5.72 -5.22 -35.41
C LYS A 44 6.44 -6.45 -35.97
N HIS A 45 6.27 -7.61 -35.34
CA HIS A 45 7.04 -8.83 -35.62
C HIS A 45 6.26 -9.93 -36.34
N GLY A 46 4.94 -9.80 -36.47
CA GLY A 46 4.03 -10.76 -37.13
C GLY A 46 3.88 -12.10 -36.42
N ARG A 47 4.45 -12.25 -35.22
CA ARG A 47 4.43 -13.51 -34.45
C ARG A 47 3.87 -13.26 -33.06
N GLY A 48 3.10 -14.22 -32.52
CA GLY A 48 2.69 -14.25 -31.11
C GLY A 48 3.70 -15.00 -30.27
N SER A 49 3.57 -14.88 -28.95
CA SER A 49 4.40 -15.55 -27.95
C SER A 49 3.53 -16.35 -26.98
N TRP A 50 4.10 -17.38 -26.40
CA TRP A 50 3.54 -18.05 -25.25
C TRP A 50 4.01 -17.32 -23.98
N ILE A 51 3.07 -16.95 -23.12
CA ILE A 51 3.33 -16.20 -21.89
C ILE A 51 3.05 -17.11 -20.71
N ASP A 52 4.04 -17.26 -19.83
CA ASP A 52 3.94 -17.96 -18.55
C ASP A 52 4.08 -16.94 -17.42
N ILE A 53 3.11 -16.91 -16.49
CA ILE A 53 3.11 -16.03 -15.33
C ILE A 53 3.10 -16.87 -14.05
N SER A 54 4.21 -16.89 -13.35
CA SER A 54 4.36 -17.52 -12.06
C SER A 54 3.90 -16.59 -10.92
N LEU A 55 2.97 -17.02 -10.10
CA LEU A 55 2.56 -16.29 -8.89
C LEU A 55 3.70 -16.20 -7.86
N HIS A 56 4.56 -17.21 -7.82
CA HIS A 56 5.76 -17.16 -6.98
C HIS A 56 6.70 -16.06 -7.41
N ASP A 57 7.06 -16.01 -8.70
CA ASP A 57 8.01 -15.01 -9.24
C ASP A 57 7.43 -13.60 -9.15
N THR A 58 6.11 -13.48 -9.33
CA THR A 58 5.37 -12.25 -9.08
C THR A 58 5.59 -11.74 -7.65
N LEU A 59 5.40 -12.58 -6.65
CA LEU A 59 5.62 -12.19 -5.25
C LEU A 59 7.08 -11.90 -4.94
N VAL A 60 8.02 -12.65 -5.51
CA VAL A 60 9.46 -12.38 -5.37
C VAL A 60 9.81 -11.01 -5.97
N SER A 61 9.27 -10.68 -7.15
CA SER A 61 9.48 -9.36 -7.77
C SER A 61 8.95 -8.20 -6.93
N LEU A 62 7.86 -8.42 -6.19
CA LEU A 62 7.27 -7.44 -5.29
C LEU A 62 8.07 -7.21 -4.00
N LEU A 63 9.07 -8.02 -3.68
CA LEU A 63 9.98 -7.74 -2.55
C LEU A 63 10.70 -6.39 -2.71
N GLY A 64 10.88 -5.93 -3.94
CA GLY A 64 11.37 -4.59 -4.27
C GLY A 64 12.66 -4.24 -3.51
N TYR A 65 12.65 -3.11 -2.79
CA TYR A 65 13.82 -2.65 -2.05
C TYR A 65 14.25 -3.59 -0.92
N VAL A 66 13.35 -4.40 -0.37
CA VAL A 66 13.68 -5.36 0.70
C VAL A 66 14.56 -6.49 0.16
N GLY A 67 14.26 -6.98 -1.05
CA GLY A 67 15.14 -7.91 -1.76
C GLY A 67 16.51 -7.30 -2.08
N GLN A 68 16.53 -6.03 -2.55
CA GLN A 68 17.77 -5.32 -2.82
C GLN A 68 18.62 -5.11 -1.56
N LEU A 69 17.97 -4.88 -0.41
CA LEU A 69 18.65 -4.78 0.88
C LEU A 69 19.42 -6.06 1.21
N TYR A 70 18.79 -7.23 1.05
CA TYR A 70 19.45 -8.52 1.23
C TYR A 70 20.66 -8.69 0.28
N PHE A 71 20.51 -8.37 -1.00
CA PHE A 71 21.61 -8.49 -1.97
C PHE A 71 22.79 -7.56 -1.66
N THR A 72 22.52 -6.40 -1.07
CA THR A 72 23.56 -5.39 -0.79
C THR A 72 24.28 -5.64 0.54
N THR A 73 23.55 -6.10 1.57
CA THR A 73 24.12 -6.21 2.93
C THR A 73 24.36 -7.65 3.37
N GLY A 74 23.73 -8.65 2.73
CA GLY A 74 23.71 -10.04 3.20
C GLY A 74 22.79 -10.27 4.42
N GLU A 75 22.23 -9.21 5.00
CA GLU A 75 21.31 -9.32 6.13
C GLU A 75 19.92 -9.76 5.67
N VAL A 76 19.36 -10.78 6.32
CA VAL A 76 17.99 -11.23 6.06
C VAL A 76 16.99 -10.27 6.70
N PRO A 77 16.19 -9.52 5.91
CA PRO A 77 15.19 -8.63 6.47
C PRO A 77 14.10 -9.39 7.22
N GLY A 78 13.74 -8.91 8.41
CA GLY A 78 12.65 -9.44 9.21
C GLY A 78 11.42 -8.51 9.23
N PRO A 79 10.35 -8.91 9.93
CA PRO A 79 9.16 -8.09 10.07
C PRO A 79 9.44 -6.87 10.97
N VAL A 80 8.83 -5.74 10.60
CA VAL A 80 8.98 -4.44 11.28
C VAL A 80 7.63 -3.83 11.68
N GLY A 81 6.59 -4.63 11.73
CA GLY A 81 5.22 -4.18 11.99
C GLY A 81 4.72 -3.24 10.89
N SER A 82 4.09 -2.17 11.31
CA SER A 82 3.69 -1.07 10.41
C SER A 82 4.83 -0.12 10.04
N GLY A 83 6.06 -0.39 10.53
CA GLY A 83 7.20 0.50 10.36
C GLY A 83 7.97 0.30 9.07
N HIS A 84 8.91 1.21 8.81
CA HIS A 84 9.86 1.09 7.71
C HIS A 84 11.20 0.54 8.20
N HIS A 85 11.91 -0.26 7.36
CA HIS A 85 13.19 -0.88 7.74
C HIS A 85 14.29 0.15 8.04
N HIS A 86 14.31 1.27 7.33
CA HIS A 86 15.40 2.24 7.36
C HIS A 86 15.00 3.68 7.75
N ILE A 87 13.70 3.98 7.87
CA ILE A 87 13.23 5.35 8.08
C ILE A 87 12.50 5.44 9.42
N ALA A 88 12.82 6.47 10.20
CA ALA A 88 12.13 6.83 11.43
C ALA A 88 12.03 8.38 11.56
N PRO A 89 10.85 8.90 12.00
CA PRO A 89 9.62 8.16 12.26
C PRO A 89 8.87 7.81 10.96
N TYR A 90 8.50 6.54 10.83
CA TYR A 90 7.66 6.04 9.75
C TYR A 90 6.97 4.75 10.21
N ARG A 91 5.74 4.87 10.73
CA ARG A 91 4.86 3.75 11.14
C ARG A 91 3.46 4.24 11.48
N ALA A 92 2.57 3.30 11.82
CA ALA A 92 1.34 3.63 12.52
C ALA A 92 1.63 3.99 13.99
N PHE A 93 1.01 5.05 14.47
CA PHE A 93 1.06 5.54 15.84
C PHE A 93 -0.30 5.46 16.48
N LYS A 94 -0.35 5.14 17.77
CA LYS A 94 -1.58 5.10 18.54
C LYS A 94 -1.92 6.51 19.01
N ALA A 95 -3.14 6.94 18.72
CA ALA A 95 -3.76 8.12 19.28
C ALA A 95 -4.76 7.73 20.40
N LYS A 96 -5.42 8.70 20.96
CA LYS A 96 -6.42 8.49 22.02
C LYS A 96 -7.57 7.57 21.59
N ASP A 97 -7.98 7.62 20.33
CA ASP A 97 -9.18 6.97 19.78
C ASP A 97 -8.94 6.07 18.58
N GLY A 98 -7.70 5.91 18.13
CA GLY A 98 -7.39 5.08 16.96
C GLY A 98 -5.92 5.11 16.58
N TYR A 99 -5.66 4.88 15.29
CA TYR A 99 -4.31 4.87 14.73
C TYR A 99 -4.20 5.77 13.51
N PHE A 100 -3.04 6.36 13.32
CA PHE A 100 -2.68 7.12 12.13
C PHE A 100 -1.24 6.84 11.73
N VAL A 101 -0.90 7.03 10.47
CA VAL A 101 0.44 6.80 9.93
C VAL A 101 1.15 8.13 9.71
N ILE A 102 2.40 8.23 10.12
CA ILE A 102 3.31 9.30 9.73
C ILE A 102 4.44 8.71 8.91
N ALA A 103 4.90 9.47 7.90
CA ALA A 103 6.03 9.13 7.05
C ALA A 103 6.99 10.34 6.91
N ALA A 104 7.83 10.58 7.92
CA ALA A 104 8.85 11.63 7.86
C ALA A 104 10.13 11.11 7.17
N PHE A 105 10.03 10.78 5.88
CA PHE A 105 11.05 10.06 5.12
C PHE A 105 12.20 10.93 4.58
N THR A 106 12.15 12.25 4.76
CA THR A 106 13.27 13.15 4.44
C THR A 106 13.69 13.97 5.65
N GLN A 107 14.87 14.60 5.59
CA GLN A 107 15.30 15.50 6.64
C GLN A 107 14.37 16.72 6.76
N ASN A 108 13.84 17.22 5.66
CA ASN A 108 12.88 18.32 5.68
C ASN A 108 11.57 17.93 6.40
N PHE A 109 11.03 16.73 6.12
CA PHE A 109 9.85 16.24 6.83
C PHE A 109 10.12 15.95 8.31
N TRP A 110 11.32 15.51 8.67
CA TRP A 110 11.72 15.40 10.07
C TRP A 110 11.67 16.75 10.80
N LEU A 111 12.22 17.81 10.22
CA LEU A 111 12.19 19.14 10.82
C LEU A 111 10.76 19.69 10.96
N LYS A 112 9.92 19.48 9.94
CA LYS A 112 8.50 19.83 10.01
C LYS A 112 7.76 19.01 11.08
N PHE A 113 8.05 17.72 11.18
CA PHE A 113 7.47 16.83 12.16
C PHE A 113 7.77 17.28 13.60
N VAL A 114 9.03 17.48 13.96
CA VAL A 114 9.39 17.90 15.33
C VAL A 114 8.83 19.29 15.67
N LYS A 115 8.72 20.18 14.68
CA LYS A 115 8.06 21.47 14.85
C LYS A 115 6.56 21.32 15.09
N ALA A 116 5.87 20.50 14.32
CA ALA A 116 4.45 20.23 14.48
C ALA A 116 4.12 19.56 15.82
N MET A 117 5.04 18.76 16.36
CA MET A 117 4.95 18.13 17.69
C MET A 117 5.28 19.06 18.86
N ASP A 118 5.73 20.30 18.60
CA ASP A 118 6.33 21.21 19.60
C ASP A 118 7.54 20.57 20.34
N MET A 119 8.31 19.77 19.60
CA MET A 119 9.50 19.04 20.08
C MET A 119 10.76 19.41 19.29
N SER A 120 10.91 20.68 18.92
CA SER A 120 12.00 21.19 18.07
C SER A 120 13.40 20.88 18.61
N GLN A 121 13.56 20.69 19.92
CA GLN A 121 14.81 20.26 20.56
C GLN A 121 15.32 18.90 20.03
N LEU A 122 14.44 18.02 19.55
CA LEU A 122 14.85 16.75 18.97
C LEU A 122 15.62 16.90 17.65
N ALA A 123 15.46 18.03 16.96
CA ALA A 123 16.24 18.33 15.75
C ALA A 123 17.74 18.53 16.05
N SER A 124 18.06 19.02 17.25
CA SER A 124 19.44 19.28 17.71
C SER A 124 20.02 18.09 18.50
N ASP A 125 19.23 17.09 18.83
CA ASP A 125 19.70 15.91 19.53
C ASP A 125 20.61 15.08 18.61
N ALA A 126 21.84 14.83 19.07
CA ALA A 126 22.86 14.12 18.31
C ALA A 126 22.39 12.72 17.84
N ARG A 127 21.47 12.08 18.58
CA ARG A 127 20.89 10.77 18.24
C ARG A 127 19.95 10.83 17.05
N PHE A 128 19.36 11.99 16.73
CA PHE A 128 18.29 12.13 15.74
C PHE A 128 18.60 13.11 14.62
N SER A 129 19.82 13.66 14.57
CA SER A 129 20.24 14.75 13.69
C SER A 129 20.15 14.43 12.20
N ASP A 130 20.27 13.16 11.83
CA ASP A 130 20.16 12.67 10.44
C ASP A 130 19.39 11.35 10.36
N ILE A 131 19.04 10.93 9.12
CA ILE A 131 18.22 9.75 8.87
C ILE A 131 18.89 8.46 9.37
N THR A 132 20.21 8.35 9.24
CA THR A 132 20.98 7.17 9.67
C THR A 132 20.99 7.05 11.19
N LYS A 133 21.23 8.15 11.87
CA LYS A 133 21.19 8.18 13.34
C LYS A 133 19.78 7.91 13.88
N ARG A 134 18.73 8.46 13.26
CA ARG A 134 17.35 8.14 13.64
C ARG A 134 17.02 6.65 13.43
N LYS A 135 17.49 6.04 12.34
CA LYS A 135 17.36 4.59 12.13
C LYS A 135 17.96 3.79 13.28
N HIS A 136 19.20 4.11 13.68
CA HIS A 136 19.89 3.38 14.74
C HIS A 136 19.26 3.62 16.13
N ASN A 137 18.73 4.82 16.37
CA ASN A 137 18.14 5.22 17.65
C ASN A 137 16.60 5.22 17.62
N LYS A 138 15.98 4.48 16.68
CA LYS A 138 14.52 4.55 16.47
C LYS A 138 13.70 4.17 17.70
N LEU A 139 14.17 3.23 18.54
CA LEU A 139 13.46 2.84 19.76
C LEU A 139 13.45 4.01 20.76
N ALA A 140 14.62 4.62 21.01
CA ALA A 140 14.70 5.79 21.88
C ALA A 140 13.87 6.98 21.37
N LEU A 141 13.77 7.16 20.03
CA LEU A 141 12.89 8.17 19.46
C LEU A 141 11.43 7.86 19.75
N TYR A 142 11.00 6.61 19.56
CA TYR A 142 9.62 6.20 19.80
C TYR A 142 9.22 6.28 21.27
N GLU A 143 10.10 5.94 22.20
CA GLU A 143 9.87 6.13 23.64
C GLU A 143 9.57 7.59 24.01
N ILE A 144 10.13 8.55 23.27
CA ILE A 144 9.88 9.98 23.49
C ILE A 144 8.57 10.42 22.86
N ILE A 145 8.27 10.01 21.62
CA ILE A 145 7.14 10.57 20.87
C ILE A 145 5.83 9.82 21.07
N ASP A 146 5.86 8.52 21.38
CA ASP A 146 4.63 7.72 21.54
C ASP A 146 3.69 8.24 22.63
N PRO A 147 4.17 8.60 23.84
CA PRO A 147 3.29 9.11 24.88
C PRO A 147 2.58 10.41 24.48
N ALA A 148 3.22 11.25 23.66
CA ALA A 148 2.60 12.49 23.19
C ALA A 148 1.41 12.22 22.26
N PHE A 149 1.47 11.16 21.46
CA PHE A 149 0.38 10.81 20.54
C PHE A 149 -0.90 10.36 21.24
N GLU A 150 -0.80 9.72 22.39
CA GLU A 150 -1.97 9.28 23.16
C GLU A 150 -2.77 10.44 23.80
N THR A 151 -2.25 11.67 23.74
CA THR A 151 -2.90 12.86 24.34
C THR A 151 -4.02 13.45 23.50
N LYS A 152 -4.08 13.20 22.19
CA LYS A 152 -5.04 13.77 21.24
C LYS A 152 -5.70 12.69 20.39
N THR A 153 -6.81 13.04 19.77
CA THR A 153 -7.52 12.18 18.81
C THR A 153 -6.77 12.09 17.47
N VAL A 154 -7.11 11.09 16.66
CA VAL A 154 -6.60 10.93 15.30
C VAL A 154 -6.86 12.19 14.47
N SER A 155 -8.10 12.71 14.52
CA SER A 155 -8.50 13.90 13.76
C SER A 155 -7.69 15.15 14.15
N GLU A 156 -7.42 15.34 15.44
CA GLU A 156 -6.57 16.43 15.91
C GLU A 156 -5.13 16.31 15.39
N TRP A 157 -4.55 15.11 15.44
CA TRP A 157 -3.20 14.86 14.91
C TRP A 157 -3.12 15.03 13.40
N ILE A 158 -4.08 14.52 12.65
CA ILE A 158 -4.18 14.72 11.20
C ILE A 158 -4.17 16.23 10.89
N SER A 159 -5.00 17.01 11.59
CA SER A 159 -5.08 18.47 11.40
C SER A 159 -3.77 19.20 11.72
N ILE A 160 -3.06 18.78 12.78
CA ILE A 160 -1.77 19.35 13.19
C ILE A 160 -0.71 19.08 12.10
N PHE A 161 -0.59 17.82 11.66
CA PHE A 161 0.43 17.42 10.70
C PHE A 161 0.15 17.92 9.28
N GLN A 162 -1.10 18.00 8.86
CA GLN A 162 -1.48 18.62 7.58
C GLN A 162 -1.09 20.09 7.54
N ARG A 163 -1.40 20.86 8.60
CA ARG A 163 -0.94 22.26 8.71
C ARG A 163 0.57 22.40 8.75
N GLY A 164 1.26 21.41 9.31
CA GLY A 164 2.72 21.33 9.35
C GLY A 164 3.36 20.84 8.06
N ASP A 165 2.56 20.50 7.02
CA ASP A 165 3.03 19.88 5.77
C ASP A 165 3.88 18.63 6.04
N VAL A 166 3.41 17.77 6.95
CA VAL A 166 3.99 16.45 7.25
C VAL A 166 3.09 15.37 6.65
N PRO A 167 3.63 14.40 5.91
CA PRO A 167 2.86 13.29 5.38
C PRO A 167 2.20 12.47 6.51
N VAL A 168 0.88 12.47 6.53
CA VAL A 168 0.05 11.81 7.54
C VAL A 168 -1.20 11.24 6.90
N ALA A 169 -1.66 10.10 7.40
CA ALA A 169 -2.92 9.47 6.98
C ALA A 169 -3.54 8.71 8.16
N GLU A 170 -4.86 8.68 8.21
CA GLU A 170 -5.63 7.86 9.13
C GLU A 170 -5.57 6.38 8.74
N VAL A 171 -5.62 5.48 9.73
CA VAL A 171 -5.77 4.04 9.48
C VAL A 171 -7.26 3.72 9.47
N LEU A 172 -7.81 3.63 8.27
CA LEU A 172 -9.23 3.38 8.03
C LEU A 172 -9.54 1.88 7.99
N SER A 173 -10.72 1.51 8.42
CA SER A 173 -11.32 0.21 8.09
C SER A 173 -11.64 0.11 6.60
N VAL A 174 -11.93 -1.10 6.11
CA VAL A 174 -12.33 -1.31 4.70
C VAL A 174 -13.58 -0.50 4.34
N GLY A 175 -14.58 -0.45 5.25
CA GLY A 175 -15.80 0.33 5.02
C GLY A 175 -15.50 1.83 4.89
N GLU A 176 -14.80 2.40 5.86
CA GLU A 176 -14.41 3.81 5.84
C GLU A 176 -13.56 4.17 4.62
N ALA A 177 -12.65 3.30 4.20
CA ALA A 177 -11.85 3.53 3.01
C ALA A 177 -12.70 3.56 1.72
N LEU A 178 -13.67 2.66 1.59
CA LEU A 178 -14.59 2.62 0.43
C LEU A 178 -15.55 3.83 0.40
N GLU A 179 -15.91 4.38 1.55
CA GLU A 179 -16.83 5.51 1.71
C GLU A 179 -16.12 6.86 1.87
N SER A 180 -14.78 6.88 1.89
CA SER A 180 -14.01 8.11 2.05
C SER A 180 -14.27 9.12 0.93
N ASP A 181 -14.09 10.41 1.23
CA ASP A 181 -14.24 11.51 0.28
C ASP A 181 -13.42 11.27 -1.00
N GLN A 182 -12.22 10.72 -0.86
CA GLN A 182 -11.36 10.38 -1.99
C GLN A 182 -11.97 9.27 -2.86
N SER A 183 -12.52 8.21 -2.25
CA SER A 183 -13.17 7.12 -2.97
C SER A 183 -14.44 7.60 -3.68
N VAL A 184 -15.22 8.45 -3.02
CA VAL A 184 -16.41 9.10 -3.61
C VAL A 184 -16.03 10.01 -4.77
N ALA A 185 -15.07 10.92 -4.58
CA ALA A 185 -14.63 11.86 -5.62
C ALA A 185 -14.09 11.14 -6.87
N ARG A 186 -13.47 9.99 -6.70
CA ARG A 186 -12.95 9.18 -7.81
C ARG A 186 -13.95 8.16 -8.36
N ASN A 187 -15.15 8.06 -7.79
CA ASN A 187 -16.14 7.03 -8.13
C ASN A 187 -15.53 5.61 -8.10
N VAL A 188 -14.79 5.30 -7.04
CA VAL A 188 -14.13 3.99 -6.87
C VAL A 188 -15.16 2.88 -6.72
N VAL A 189 -16.24 3.13 -5.98
CA VAL A 189 -17.37 2.20 -5.81
C VAL A 189 -18.46 2.54 -6.81
N PHE A 190 -19.08 1.52 -7.39
CA PHE A 190 -20.21 1.68 -8.31
C PHE A 190 -21.29 0.63 -8.07
N ASP A 191 -22.51 1.00 -8.39
CA ASP A 191 -23.67 0.09 -8.33
C ASP A 191 -23.86 -0.61 -9.67
N TYR A 192 -24.28 -1.88 -9.64
CA TYR A 192 -24.69 -2.66 -10.81
C TYR A 192 -25.81 -3.64 -10.42
N VAL A 193 -26.53 -4.14 -11.41
CA VAL A 193 -27.59 -5.12 -11.20
C VAL A 193 -27.10 -6.47 -11.75
N HIS A 194 -26.96 -7.45 -10.88
CA HIS A 194 -26.67 -8.83 -11.28
C HIS A 194 -27.97 -9.55 -11.64
N PRO A 195 -28.04 -10.34 -12.74
CA PRO A 195 -29.29 -10.92 -13.22
C PRO A 195 -29.98 -11.86 -12.20
N THR A 196 -29.22 -12.53 -11.33
CA THR A 196 -29.75 -13.44 -10.32
C THR A 196 -29.67 -12.94 -8.89
N LEU A 197 -28.73 -12.03 -8.57
CA LEU A 197 -28.48 -11.55 -7.21
C LEU A 197 -29.05 -10.15 -6.94
N GLY A 198 -29.55 -9.45 -7.97
CA GLY A 198 -30.12 -8.11 -7.84
C GLY A 198 -29.09 -7.01 -7.71
N ALA A 199 -29.40 -5.97 -6.94
CA ALA A 199 -28.54 -4.80 -6.77
C ALA A 199 -27.27 -5.16 -5.99
N MET A 200 -26.10 -4.81 -6.53
CA MET A 200 -24.78 -5.08 -5.97
C MET A 200 -23.85 -3.87 -6.15
N LYS A 201 -22.76 -3.88 -5.41
CA LYS A 201 -21.68 -2.90 -5.54
C LYS A 201 -20.40 -3.57 -6.02
N GLY A 202 -19.61 -2.83 -6.81
CA GLY A 202 -18.30 -3.25 -7.29
C GLY A 202 -17.27 -2.14 -7.11
N VAL A 203 -15.98 -2.52 -7.24
CA VAL A 203 -14.86 -1.60 -7.23
C VAL A 203 -14.35 -1.42 -8.66
N SER A 204 -14.20 -0.17 -9.09
CA SER A 204 -13.71 0.19 -10.43
C SER A 204 -12.21 -0.09 -10.57
N CYS A 205 -11.72 -0.17 -11.80
CA CYS A 205 -10.28 -0.09 -12.06
C CYS A 205 -9.69 1.21 -11.49
N PRO A 206 -8.43 1.20 -11.01
CA PRO A 206 -7.83 2.35 -10.31
C PRO A 206 -7.43 3.51 -11.21
N PHE A 207 -7.70 3.45 -12.52
CA PHE A 207 -7.35 4.51 -13.47
C PHE A 207 -8.59 5.13 -14.12
N LEU A 208 -8.43 6.37 -14.56
CA LEU A 208 -9.45 7.12 -15.29
C LEU A 208 -9.05 7.24 -16.76
N CYS A 209 -9.97 6.92 -17.66
CA CYS A 209 -9.82 7.21 -19.08
C CYS A 209 -10.65 8.46 -19.42
N ASN A 210 -9.99 9.51 -19.92
CA ASN A 210 -10.63 10.80 -20.21
C ASN A 210 -11.44 11.34 -19.01
N GLY A 211 -10.88 11.22 -17.79
CA GLY A 211 -11.50 11.67 -16.54
C GLY A 211 -12.64 10.78 -16.02
N LYS A 212 -12.94 9.67 -16.67
CA LYS A 212 -14.00 8.73 -16.26
C LYS A 212 -13.43 7.42 -15.75
N PRO A 213 -13.98 6.81 -14.67
CA PRO A 213 -13.59 5.48 -14.21
C PRO A 213 -13.77 4.45 -15.32
N TRP A 214 -12.76 3.62 -15.54
CA TRP A 214 -12.86 2.49 -16.45
C TRP A 214 -13.45 1.30 -15.70
N ARG A 215 -14.54 0.72 -16.23
CA ARG A 215 -15.23 -0.43 -15.67
C ARG A 215 -15.97 -1.20 -16.75
N SER A 216 -16.27 -2.46 -16.48
CA SER A 216 -17.12 -3.25 -17.36
C SER A 216 -18.57 -2.68 -17.33
N ASN A 217 -19.22 -2.70 -18.49
CA ASN A 217 -20.66 -2.41 -18.59
C ASN A 217 -21.53 -3.64 -18.34
N ARG A 218 -20.89 -4.83 -18.19
CA ARG A 218 -21.57 -6.11 -17.89
C ARG A 218 -21.30 -6.50 -16.44
N PRO A 219 -22.30 -7.03 -15.71
CA PRO A 219 -22.09 -7.63 -14.42
C PRO A 219 -21.23 -8.90 -14.54
N PRO A 220 -20.69 -9.45 -13.43
CA PRO A 220 -20.09 -10.78 -13.45
C PRO A 220 -21.07 -11.80 -14.00
N PRO A 221 -20.64 -12.71 -14.92
CA PRO A 221 -21.55 -13.66 -15.55
C PRO A 221 -21.92 -14.82 -14.62
N VAL A 222 -23.07 -15.44 -14.84
CA VAL A 222 -23.35 -16.77 -14.30
C VAL A 222 -22.58 -17.84 -15.07
N LEU A 223 -22.45 -19.03 -14.50
CA LEU A 223 -21.69 -20.12 -15.12
C LEU A 223 -22.21 -20.44 -16.53
N GLY A 224 -21.34 -20.37 -17.53
CA GLY A 224 -21.63 -20.68 -18.93
C GLY A 224 -22.39 -19.59 -19.71
N GLU A 225 -22.73 -18.44 -19.11
CA GLU A 225 -23.56 -17.39 -19.72
C GLU A 225 -23.05 -16.93 -21.09
N HIS A 226 -21.72 -16.86 -21.28
CA HIS A 226 -21.11 -16.36 -22.52
C HIS A 226 -20.40 -17.44 -23.32
N THR A 227 -20.61 -18.72 -23.01
CA THR A 227 -19.91 -19.83 -23.68
C THR A 227 -20.18 -19.84 -25.19
N SER A 228 -21.41 -19.75 -25.62
CA SER A 228 -21.77 -19.73 -27.06
C SER A 228 -21.23 -18.45 -27.73
N GLU A 229 -21.37 -17.27 -27.09
CA GLU A 229 -20.85 -16.01 -27.62
C GLU A 229 -19.36 -16.06 -27.89
N ILE A 230 -18.57 -16.81 -27.05
CA ILE A 230 -17.12 -16.89 -27.16
C ILE A 230 -16.66 -18.01 -28.12
N LEU A 231 -17.39 -19.14 -28.20
CA LEU A 231 -17.00 -20.30 -28.95
C LEU A 231 -17.63 -20.39 -30.35
N ASP A 232 -18.66 -19.62 -30.64
CA ASP A 232 -19.25 -19.50 -31.97
C ASP A 232 -18.38 -18.60 -32.86
N PHE A 233 -17.29 -19.16 -33.39
CA PHE A 233 -16.43 -18.54 -34.40
C PHE A 233 -16.65 -19.23 -35.77
#